data_b83c47b63c24cd45e87644b18385ef9c
#
_entry.id   b83c47b63c24cd45e87644b18385ef9c
#
_cell.length_a   1.000
_cell.length_b   1.000
_cell.length_c   1.000
_cell.angle_alpha   90.00
_cell.angle_beta   90.00
_cell.angle_gamma   90.00
#
_symmetry.space_group_name_H-M   'P 1'
#
loop_
_entity.id
_entity.type
_entity.pdbx_description
1 polymer ?
#
loop_
_entity_poly.entity_id
_entity_poly.type
_entity_poly.pdbx_seq_one_letter_code
_entity_poly.pdbx_strand_id
1 'polypeptide(L)'
;MKARPESAVRRYTLRRRWPGWWEWELELIPHLLKRMEDRRFSEVDLRAMLQRATSFRRDVVKGRWVVVTRHRRRPWEVIVEPDPGARVLVVVTAYPAEGE
;
A
#
# COMPACT_ATOMS: atom_id res chain seq x y z
N MET A 1 -13.62 27.93 -21.77
CA MET A 1 -13.58 27.50 -21.46
C MET A 1 -13.38 27.05 -20.78
N LYS A 2 -13.34 26.89 -20.40
CA LYS A 2 -13.06 26.59 -19.54
C LYS A 2 -13.35 25.50 -18.89
N ALA A 3 -13.80 24.84 -18.92
CA ALA A 3 -14.33 23.84 -18.13
C ALA A 3 -13.69 22.54 -18.29
N ARG A 4 -13.22 22.25 -19.33
CA ARG A 4 -12.62 21.04 -19.57
C ARG A 4 -11.46 20.78 -18.76
N PRO A 5 -10.65 21.69 -18.55
CA PRO A 5 -9.52 21.48 -17.71
C PRO A 5 -9.92 21.07 -16.33
N GLU A 6 -11.03 21.55 -15.91
CA GLU A 6 -11.47 21.20 -14.63
C GLU A 6 -11.78 19.78 -14.46
N SER A 7 -12.31 19.15 -15.47
CA SER A 7 -12.59 17.77 -15.38
C SER A 7 -11.34 16.95 -15.18
N ALA A 8 -10.32 17.28 -15.90
CA ALA A 8 -9.07 16.57 -15.77
C ALA A 8 -8.51 16.73 -14.38
N VAL A 9 -8.60 17.92 -13.86
CA VAL A 9 -8.08 18.19 -12.54
C VAL A 9 -8.83 17.35 -11.51
N ARG A 10 -10.11 17.22 -11.68
CA ARG A 10 -10.86 16.44 -10.73
C ARG A 10 -10.44 14.99 -10.71
N ARG A 11 -10.12 14.43 -11.83
CA ARG A 11 -9.66 13.06 -11.83
C ARG A 11 -8.38 12.91 -11.08
N TYR A 12 -7.47 13.84 -11.24
CA TYR A 12 -6.24 13.79 -10.49
C TYR A 12 -6.48 13.95 -9.03
N THR A 13 -7.42 14.79 -8.68
CA THR A 13 -7.74 15.00 -7.29
C THR A 13 -8.17 13.73 -6.61
N LEU A 14 -8.95 12.92 -7.29
CA LEU A 14 -9.35 11.66 -6.71
C LEU A 14 -8.15 10.78 -6.42
N ARG A 15 -7.19 10.76 -7.34
CA ARG A 15 -6.03 9.98 -7.09
C ARG A 15 -5.24 10.50 -5.94
N ARG A 16 -5.28 11.78 -5.71
CA ARG A 16 -4.52 12.35 -4.65
C ARG A 16 -5.11 12.14 -3.30
N ARG A 17 -6.15 11.35 -3.18
CA ARG A 17 -6.69 11.03 -1.89
C ARG A 17 -5.81 10.07 -1.12
N TRP A 18 -4.81 9.54 -1.76
CA TRP A 18 -3.86 8.72 -1.05
C TRP A 18 -3.12 9.57 -0.02
N PRO A 19 -2.86 9.01 1.16
CA PRO A 19 -2.24 9.78 2.24
C PRO A 19 -0.83 10.23 1.90
N GLY A 20 -0.37 11.27 2.57
CA GLY A 20 0.97 11.77 2.32
C GLY A 20 2.05 10.76 2.58
N TRP A 21 1.85 9.87 3.56
CA TRP A 21 2.87 8.88 3.86
C TRP A 21 3.04 7.85 2.73
N TRP A 22 2.17 7.87 1.77
CA TRP A 22 2.27 6.96 0.64
C TRP A 22 3.58 7.14 -0.12
N GLU A 23 4.16 8.32 -0.02
CA GLU A 23 5.39 8.62 -0.73
C GLU A 23 6.64 8.38 0.10
N TRP A 24 6.51 7.97 1.35
CA TRP A 24 7.65 7.78 2.21
C TRP A 24 8.41 6.52 1.83
N GLU A 25 9.68 6.48 2.23
CA GLU A 25 10.48 5.30 1.97
C GLU A 25 9.97 4.13 2.79
N LEU A 26 10.17 2.93 2.26
CA LEU A 26 9.70 1.73 2.92
C LEU A 26 10.74 1.22 3.89
N GLU A 27 10.27 0.70 5.01
CA GLU A 27 11.12 0.00 5.95
C GLU A 27 10.59 -1.42 6.08
N LEU A 28 11.44 -2.40 5.79
CA LEU A 28 11.06 -3.80 5.82
C LEU A 28 11.62 -4.42 7.10
N ILE A 29 10.72 -4.80 8.00
CA ILE A 29 11.16 -5.33 9.29
C ILE A 29 11.43 -6.83 9.17
N PRO A 30 12.21 -7.40 10.11
CA PRO A 30 12.58 -8.81 10.01
C PRO A 30 11.41 -9.78 9.90
N HIS A 31 10.33 -9.49 10.60
CA HIS A 31 9.15 -10.36 10.52
C HIS A 31 8.63 -10.42 9.09
N LEU A 32 8.62 -9.28 8.40
CA LEU A 32 8.18 -9.23 7.02
C LEU A 32 9.13 -10.02 6.13
N LEU A 33 10.43 -9.86 6.35
CA LEU A 33 11.41 -10.56 5.51
C LEU A 33 11.19 -12.06 5.57
N LYS A 34 10.85 -12.56 6.75
CA LYS A 34 10.56 -13.97 6.87
C LYS A 34 9.29 -14.36 6.11
N ARG A 35 8.27 -13.52 6.19
CA ARG A 35 7.04 -13.79 5.46
C ARG A 35 7.24 -13.76 3.96
N MET A 36 8.14 -12.89 3.51
CA MET A 36 8.46 -12.83 2.09
C MET A 36 9.02 -14.16 1.62
N GLU A 37 9.88 -14.74 2.42
CA GLU A 37 10.43 -16.05 2.11
C GLU A 37 9.32 -17.09 2.09
N ASP A 38 8.54 -17.12 3.15
CA ASP A 38 7.49 -18.14 3.30
C ASP A 38 6.45 -18.06 2.18
N ARG A 39 6.11 -16.85 1.77
CA ARG A 39 5.06 -16.64 0.78
C ARG A 39 5.59 -16.34 -0.60
N ARG A 40 6.91 -16.41 -0.76
CA ARG A 40 7.56 -16.33 -2.06
C ARG A 40 7.26 -15.05 -2.81
N PHE A 41 7.50 -13.93 -2.18
CA PHE A 41 7.47 -12.66 -2.89
C PHE A 41 8.67 -11.85 -2.50
N SER A 42 9.19 -11.06 -3.44
CA SER A 42 10.40 -10.31 -3.26
C SER A 42 10.08 -8.85 -2.94
N GLU A 43 11.10 -8.08 -2.66
CA GLU A 43 10.90 -6.66 -2.46
C GLU A 43 10.38 -6.00 -3.74
N VAL A 44 10.84 -6.46 -4.90
CA VAL A 44 10.34 -5.94 -6.16
C VAL A 44 8.85 -6.23 -6.28
N ASP A 45 8.44 -7.43 -5.90
CA ASP A 45 7.02 -7.79 -5.91
C ASP A 45 6.23 -6.89 -4.98
N LEU A 46 6.77 -6.63 -3.79
CA LEU A 46 6.10 -5.80 -2.81
C LEU A 46 5.90 -4.38 -3.33
N ARG A 47 6.95 -3.81 -3.93
CA ARG A 47 6.85 -2.48 -4.47
C ARG A 47 5.84 -2.42 -5.61
N ALA A 48 5.81 -3.46 -6.44
CA ALA A 48 4.83 -3.52 -7.51
C ALA A 48 3.42 -3.62 -6.96
N MET A 49 3.22 -4.40 -5.90
CA MET A 49 1.91 -4.50 -5.27
C MET A 49 1.46 -3.14 -4.75
N LEU A 50 2.35 -2.41 -4.10
CA LEU A 50 1.99 -1.11 -3.59
C LEU A 50 1.66 -0.14 -4.73
N GLN A 51 2.39 -0.22 -5.83
CA GLN A 51 2.12 0.67 -6.95
C GLN A 51 0.77 0.41 -7.61
N ARG A 52 0.32 -0.83 -7.59
CA ARG A 52 -0.96 -1.15 -8.21
C ARG A 52 -2.09 -1.24 -7.21
N ALA A 53 -1.88 -0.74 -6.01
CA ALA A 53 -2.90 -0.78 -4.97
C ALA A 53 -4.15 -0.02 -5.41
N THR A 54 -5.30 -0.53 -5.03
CA THR A 54 -6.56 0.05 -5.46
C THR A 54 -7.25 0.82 -4.34
N SER A 55 -6.98 0.49 -3.08
CA SER A 55 -7.63 1.19 -1.98
C SER A 55 -6.86 0.91 -0.70
N PHE A 56 -7.27 1.60 0.35
CA PHE A 56 -6.67 1.38 1.66
C PHE A 56 -7.74 1.68 2.71
N ARG A 57 -7.57 1.11 3.88
CA ARG A 57 -8.48 1.33 4.98
C ARG A 57 -7.73 1.18 6.30
N ARG A 58 -8.32 1.67 7.36
CA ARG A 58 -7.69 1.52 8.66
C ARG A 58 -7.72 0.07 9.10
N ASP A 59 -6.65 -0.36 9.75
CA ASP A 59 -6.61 -1.68 10.36
C ASP A 59 -7.26 -1.62 11.72
N VAL A 60 -7.59 -2.77 12.28
CA VAL A 60 -8.12 -2.82 13.64
C VAL A 60 -7.02 -2.44 14.64
N VAL A 61 -5.78 -2.64 14.28
CA VAL A 61 -4.67 -2.21 15.13
C VAL A 61 -4.41 -0.74 14.87
N LYS A 62 -4.50 0.07 15.91
CA LYS A 62 -4.36 1.51 15.75
C LYS A 62 -2.99 1.85 15.14
N GLY A 63 -3.00 2.79 14.23
CA GLY A 63 -1.77 3.23 13.58
C GLY A 63 -1.44 2.47 12.32
N ARG A 64 -2.13 1.39 12.05
CA ARG A 64 -1.86 0.57 10.89
C ARG A 64 -2.95 0.73 9.84
N TRP A 65 -2.56 0.45 8.61
CA TRP A 65 -3.47 0.55 7.47
C TRP A 65 -3.38 -0.71 6.65
N VAL A 66 -4.50 -1.09 6.07
CA VAL A 66 -4.57 -2.24 5.17
C VAL A 66 -4.61 -1.68 3.75
N VAL A 67 -3.62 -2.06 2.95
CA VAL A 67 -3.56 -1.64 1.55
C VAL A 67 -4.05 -2.80 0.71
N VAL A 68 -5.08 -2.57 -0.10
CA VAL A 68 -5.69 -3.60 -0.91
C VAL A 68 -5.03 -3.60 -2.28
N THR A 69 -4.56 -4.76 -2.72
CA THR A 69 -3.82 -4.83 -3.96
C THR A 69 -3.98 -6.22 -4.59
N ARG A 70 -3.15 -6.51 -5.57
CA ARG A 70 -3.16 -7.80 -6.24
C ARG A 70 -1.74 -8.25 -6.50
N HIS A 71 -1.54 -9.54 -6.52
CA HIS A 71 -0.25 -10.13 -6.85
C HIS A 71 -0.50 -11.47 -7.52
N ARG A 72 0.04 -11.64 -8.73
CA ARG A 72 -0.15 -12.86 -9.49
C ARG A 72 -1.62 -13.17 -9.68
N ARG A 73 -2.38 -12.11 -9.99
CA ARG A 73 -3.82 -12.21 -10.31
C ARG A 73 -4.68 -12.60 -9.14
N ARG A 74 -4.16 -12.48 -7.93
CA ARG A 74 -4.93 -12.79 -6.73
C ARG A 74 -4.98 -11.57 -5.85
N PRO A 75 -6.05 -11.41 -5.09
CA PRO A 75 -6.11 -10.30 -4.14
C PRO A 75 -5.13 -10.50 -3.00
N TRP A 76 -4.48 -9.44 -2.62
CA TRP A 76 -3.54 -9.43 -1.51
C TRP A 76 -3.78 -8.21 -0.66
N GLU A 77 -3.35 -8.27 0.58
CA GLU A 77 -3.38 -7.12 1.48
C GLU A 77 -1.99 -6.92 2.04
N VAL A 78 -1.60 -5.65 2.11
CA VAL A 78 -0.32 -5.26 2.69
C VAL A 78 -0.62 -4.40 3.89
N ILE A 79 -0.10 -4.77 5.05
CA ILE A 79 -0.32 -4.01 6.26
C ILE A 79 0.87 -3.08 6.46
N VAL A 80 0.58 -1.79 6.58
CA VAL A 80 1.63 -0.80 6.73
C VAL A 80 1.37 0.06 7.96
N GLU A 81 2.44 0.62 8.49
CA GLU A 81 2.35 1.49 9.66
C GLU A 81 3.25 2.69 9.41
N PRO A 82 2.67 3.86 9.15
CA PRO A 82 3.51 5.05 8.96
C PRO A 82 4.20 5.45 10.25
N ASP A 83 5.45 5.83 10.13
CA ASP A 83 6.23 6.32 11.25
C ASP A 83 6.56 7.78 10.97
N PRO A 84 5.79 8.72 11.51
CA PRO A 84 6.00 10.13 11.19
C PRO A 84 7.33 10.66 11.71
N GLY A 85 7.82 10.10 12.82
CA GLY A 85 9.07 10.57 13.38
C GLY A 85 10.25 10.30 12.46
N ALA A 86 10.27 9.15 11.83
CA ALA A 86 11.34 8.79 10.91
C ALA A 86 10.96 9.06 9.44
N ARG A 87 9.70 9.37 9.18
CA ARG A 87 9.17 9.59 7.85
C ARG A 87 9.42 8.37 6.96
N VAL A 88 9.12 7.21 7.50
CA VAL A 88 9.19 5.97 6.75
C VAL A 88 7.86 5.24 6.87
N LEU A 89 7.57 4.41 5.90
CA LEU A 89 6.39 3.57 5.91
C LEU A 89 6.84 2.16 6.22
N VAL A 90 6.52 1.71 7.43
CA VAL A 90 6.93 0.38 7.87
C VAL A 90 5.96 -0.63 7.26
N VAL A 91 6.50 -1.61 6.54
CA VAL A 91 5.66 -2.67 6.01
C VAL A 91 5.67 -3.81 7.01
N VAL A 92 4.51 -4.05 7.60
CA VAL A 92 4.39 -5.02 8.69
C VAL A 92 4.27 -6.43 8.17
N THR A 93 3.42 -6.64 7.18
CA THR A 93 3.25 -7.95 6.58
C THR A 93 2.45 -7.82 5.29
N ALA A 94 2.39 -8.91 4.54
CA ALA A 94 1.58 -8.96 3.33
C ALA A 94 1.12 -10.41 3.16
N TYR A 95 -0.11 -10.59 2.68
CA TYR A 95 -0.67 -11.93 2.55
C TYR A 95 -1.78 -11.96 1.50
N PRO A 96 -2.03 -13.16 0.95
CA PRO A 96 -3.19 -13.29 0.05
C PRO A 96 -4.46 -13.08 0.84
N ALA A 97 -5.38 -12.36 0.23
CA ALA A 97 -6.57 -11.89 0.95
C ALA A 97 -7.81 -12.70 0.68
N GLU A 98 -7.79 -13.60 -0.30
CA GLU A 98 -9.01 -14.21 -0.63
C GLU A 98 -9.47 -15.18 0.37
N GLY A 99 -8.65 -15.69 1.08
CA GLY A 99 -9.19 -16.41 2.15
C GLY A 99 -10.28 -17.35 1.84
N GLU A 100 -10.75 -17.54 1.15
CA GLU A 100 -11.72 -18.32 0.97
C GLU A 100 -11.65 -18.92 0.06
#